data_e07cb219c943d8ad499aa5edef8fc254
#
_entry.id   e07cb219c943d8ad499aa5edef8fc254
#
_cell.length_a   1.000
_cell.length_b   1.000
_cell.length_c   1.000
_cell.angle_alpha   90.00
_cell.angle_beta   90.00
_cell.angle_gamma   90.00
#
_symmetry.space_group_name_H-M   'P 1'
#
loop_
_entity.id
_entity.type
_entity.pdbx_description
1 polymer ?
#
loop_
_entity_poly.entity_id
_entity_poly.type
_entity_poly.pdbx_seq_one_letter_code
_entity_poly.pdbx_strand_id
1 'polypeptide(L)'
;MKVETFSIGFGKPIVSWKWGEVKWQICFFLVGGYVKIAGMEREGDTKPQDIPQGFYSKTPWARIQVALAGPMVNLFFALIAFTTIWLLGGREKPFSHFTRLIGAMDPQSELYVNGVRPGDEITSYNKERFEGYKDLVYAAIINGRPTNIEGNKINYFKETKVPYDYLLTPYDSPLIKQGLKTIGILTPASYLIYGKQSGNQKGSIFRHSPISSSGIEPGDRLIWMDGELVFSVEQLTQILNSGKALLTIQRDKKTFLAKVPRLPIDDLQLTEEESTEIGDWQYEVGLQTKKTEIDFIPYMISTNLIVEKGVFFVDKDARMTHVASIPPTSQLDIPLQTGDRIIAVEGLPVSSARDFLKALQTKQTQMIVKRQGKINPILWEQEDIAFENETNWADLLPLTASIGLSNPLRQNGDFYLLNPVIPTRLKDFPFPQDMKDEMEGRVKKEMARVNKIANISVREAQIEEIKRYRNQLMLGAEFQDRPVIYNPNPFVLYGDVFREITRNLTALISGYFSPKYLGGPLFMVQVMKESWGIGIKEALFWIGAISLNLGVLNLLPIPVLDGGHICLSLIEKIRKKPLERKVINWLTIPFVILLIFAFIYLTYQDLARLLERFF
;
A
#
# COMPACT_ATOMS: atom_id res chain seq x y z
N MET A 1 -9.77 -33.86 -36.93
CA MET A 1 -10.85 -32.88 -37.06
C MET A 1 -10.43 -31.85 -38.09
N LYS A 2 -11.39 -31.40 -38.93
CA LYS A 2 -11.10 -30.41 -39.98
C LYS A 2 -11.15 -29.01 -39.40
N VAL A 3 -10.03 -28.27 -39.51
CA VAL A 3 -9.97 -26.85 -39.15
C VAL A 3 -10.36 -26.03 -40.37
N GLU A 4 -11.33 -25.14 -40.23
CA GLU A 4 -11.81 -24.26 -41.30
C GLU A 4 -11.10 -22.92 -41.29
N THR A 5 -10.97 -22.32 -40.10
CA THR A 5 -10.38 -21.00 -39.94
C THR A 5 -9.50 -20.95 -38.69
N PHE A 6 -8.34 -20.35 -38.87
CA PHE A 6 -7.46 -19.91 -37.76
C PHE A 6 -7.44 -18.39 -37.78
N SER A 7 -7.90 -17.79 -36.70
CA SER A 7 -7.99 -16.32 -36.59
C SER A 7 -7.15 -15.79 -35.42
N ILE A 8 -6.31 -14.81 -35.72
CA ILE A 8 -5.69 -13.94 -34.71
C ILE A 8 -6.56 -12.68 -34.61
N GLY A 9 -7.18 -12.48 -33.45
CA GLY A 9 -8.16 -11.41 -33.25
C GLY A 9 -9.59 -11.77 -33.61
N PHE A 10 -10.50 -10.83 -33.37
CA PHE A 10 -11.94 -10.93 -33.65
C PHE A 10 -12.41 -9.82 -34.59
N GLY A 11 -13.56 -10.01 -35.21
CA GLY A 11 -14.21 -9.05 -36.10
C GLY A 11 -13.83 -9.22 -37.58
N LYS A 12 -13.86 -8.12 -38.33
CA LYS A 12 -13.53 -8.16 -39.76
C LYS A 12 -12.05 -8.44 -39.98
N PRO A 13 -11.68 -9.38 -40.88
CA PRO A 13 -10.28 -9.65 -41.19
C PRO A 13 -9.63 -8.46 -41.89
N ILE A 14 -8.47 -8.03 -41.38
CA ILE A 14 -7.60 -7.04 -42.05
C ILE A 14 -6.83 -7.72 -43.18
N VAL A 15 -6.28 -8.93 -42.87
CA VAL A 15 -5.53 -9.76 -43.80
C VAL A 15 -6.04 -11.19 -43.68
N SER A 16 -6.21 -11.89 -44.80
CA SER A 16 -6.54 -13.29 -44.79
C SER A 16 -5.86 -14.02 -45.96
N TRP A 17 -5.37 -15.23 -45.69
CA TRP A 17 -4.77 -16.11 -46.72
C TRP A 17 -5.20 -17.56 -46.48
N LYS A 18 -5.06 -18.39 -47.50
CA LYS A 18 -5.30 -19.83 -47.39
C LYS A 18 -3.95 -20.55 -47.37
N TRP A 19 -3.79 -21.44 -46.37
CA TRP A 19 -2.66 -22.36 -46.33
C TRP A 19 -3.19 -23.78 -46.12
N GLY A 20 -3.06 -24.58 -47.15
CA GLY A 20 -3.77 -25.85 -47.24
C GLY A 20 -5.30 -25.67 -47.30
N GLU A 21 -6.03 -26.44 -46.50
CA GLU A 21 -7.49 -26.32 -46.38
C GLU A 21 -7.94 -25.28 -45.34
N VAL A 22 -7.00 -24.65 -44.61
CA VAL A 22 -7.27 -23.73 -43.50
C VAL A 22 -7.20 -22.29 -43.99
N LYS A 23 -8.23 -21.52 -43.67
CA LYS A 23 -8.19 -20.05 -43.83
C LYS A 23 -7.53 -19.42 -42.63
N TRP A 24 -6.41 -18.75 -42.86
CA TRP A 24 -5.69 -17.95 -41.84
C TRP A 24 -6.13 -16.51 -41.98
N GLN A 25 -6.35 -15.84 -40.82
CA GLN A 25 -6.74 -14.42 -40.85
C GLN A 25 -6.27 -13.68 -39.62
N ILE A 26 -6.00 -12.38 -39.83
CA ILE A 26 -5.72 -11.41 -38.77
C ILE A 26 -6.87 -10.42 -38.78
N CYS A 27 -7.57 -10.28 -37.66
CA CYS A 27 -8.75 -9.43 -37.51
C CYS A 27 -8.43 -8.12 -36.81
N PHE A 28 -9.36 -7.17 -36.90
CA PHE A 28 -9.17 -5.80 -36.38
C PHE A 28 -8.96 -5.74 -34.86
N PHE A 29 -9.71 -6.53 -34.11
CA PHE A 29 -9.57 -6.57 -32.66
C PHE A 29 -8.61 -7.69 -32.25
N LEU A 30 -7.34 -7.35 -32.02
CA LEU A 30 -6.27 -8.30 -31.67
C LEU A 30 -6.33 -8.77 -30.19
N VAL A 31 -7.52 -8.82 -29.61
CA VAL A 31 -7.75 -9.24 -28.21
C VAL A 31 -8.03 -10.75 -28.18
N GLY A 32 -7.06 -11.58 -28.57
CA GLY A 32 -7.22 -13.03 -28.60
C GLY A 32 -7.24 -13.63 -29.98
N GLY A 33 -7.73 -14.84 -30.11
CA GLY A 33 -7.87 -15.55 -31.37
C GLY A 33 -8.80 -16.77 -31.23
N TYR A 34 -9.19 -17.37 -32.34
CA TYR A 34 -10.01 -18.56 -32.31
C TYR A 34 -9.66 -19.51 -33.45
N VAL A 35 -9.98 -20.77 -33.25
CA VAL A 35 -9.90 -21.81 -34.27
C VAL A 35 -11.31 -22.32 -34.56
N LYS A 36 -11.79 -22.12 -35.78
CA LYS A 36 -13.08 -22.66 -36.20
C LYS A 36 -12.88 -24.09 -36.71
N ILE A 37 -13.54 -25.03 -36.02
CA ILE A 37 -13.50 -26.45 -36.36
C ILE A 37 -14.85 -26.81 -37.01
N ALA A 38 -14.81 -27.55 -38.10
CA ALA A 38 -16.01 -28.02 -38.79
C ALA A 38 -16.96 -28.75 -37.83
N GLY A 39 -18.24 -28.49 -37.92
CA GLY A 39 -19.26 -29.14 -37.11
C GLY A 39 -19.39 -28.68 -35.67
N MET A 40 -18.72 -27.58 -35.25
CA MET A 40 -19.05 -26.92 -33.98
C MET A 40 -20.32 -26.08 -34.10
N GLU A 41 -20.51 -25.43 -35.22
CA GLU A 41 -21.72 -24.67 -35.57
C GLU A 41 -22.59 -25.44 -36.54
N ARG A 42 -23.86 -25.03 -36.63
CA ARG A 42 -24.78 -25.62 -37.60
C ARG A 42 -24.51 -25.08 -39.01
N GLU A 43 -24.22 -25.96 -39.95
CA GLU A 43 -24.09 -25.63 -41.37
C GLU A 43 -25.36 -26.05 -42.10
N GLY A 44 -26.25 -25.11 -42.36
CA GLY A 44 -27.53 -25.39 -43.05
C GLY A 44 -28.43 -26.36 -42.26
N ASP A 45 -29.05 -27.32 -42.95
CA ASP A 45 -29.95 -28.34 -42.37
C ASP A 45 -29.21 -29.58 -41.84
N THR A 46 -27.89 -29.70 -42.06
CA THR A 46 -27.10 -30.87 -41.64
C THR A 46 -26.89 -30.88 -40.13
N LYS A 47 -27.13 -32.03 -39.51
CA LYS A 47 -26.83 -32.18 -38.08
C LYS A 47 -25.31 -32.15 -37.89
N PRO A 48 -24.78 -31.46 -36.88
CA PRO A 48 -23.31 -31.36 -36.61
C PRO A 48 -22.62 -32.71 -36.45
N GLN A 49 -23.37 -33.73 -36.02
CA GLN A 49 -22.88 -35.11 -35.88
C GLN A 49 -22.63 -35.79 -37.22
N ASP A 50 -23.31 -35.34 -38.28
CA ASP A 50 -23.24 -35.94 -39.64
C ASP A 50 -22.18 -35.22 -40.50
N ILE A 51 -21.55 -34.16 -40.01
CA ILE A 51 -20.49 -33.43 -40.72
C ILE A 51 -19.21 -34.27 -40.71
N PRO A 52 -18.71 -34.70 -41.88
CA PRO A 52 -17.49 -35.53 -41.95
C PRO A 52 -16.30 -34.81 -41.35
N GLN A 53 -15.59 -35.49 -40.44
CA GLN A 53 -14.46 -34.94 -39.70
C GLN A 53 -14.78 -33.74 -38.79
N GLY A 54 -16.07 -33.46 -38.54
CA GLY A 54 -16.53 -32.42 -37.63
C GLY A 54 -16.24 -32.73 -36.16
N PHE A 55 -16.32 -31.70 -35.29
CA PHE A 55 -16.08 -31.86 -33.87
C PHE A 55 -17.01 -32.90 -33.22
N TYR A 56 -18.31 -32.81 -33.46
CA TYR A 56 -19.29 -33.71 -32.83
C TYR A 56 -19.39 -35.09 -33.52
N SER A 57 -18.77 -35.27 -34.69
CA SER A 57 -18.68 -36.60 -35.33
C SER A 57 -17.57 -37.48 -34.75
N LYS A 58 -16.67 -36.93 -33.94
CA LYS A 58 -15.55 -37.64 -33.32
C LYS A 58 -15.91 -38.18 -31.94
N THR A 59 -15.13 -39.18 -31.51
CA THR A 59 -15.29 -39.78 -30.19
C THR A 59 -15.14 -38.74 -29.07
N PRO A 60 -15.82 -38.93 -27.91
CA PRO A 60 -15.68 -37.99 -26.79
C PRO A 60 -14.23 -37.77 -26.35
N TRP A 61 -13.39 -38.80 -26.44
CA TRP A 61 -11.96 -38.68 -26.08
C TRP A 61 -11.19 -37.74 -27.03
N ALA A 62 -11.44 -37.85 -28.33
CA ALA A 62 -10.82 -36.96 -29.32
C ALA A 62 -11.28 -35.50 -29.14
N ARG A 63 -12.52 -35.28 -28.69
CA ARG A 63 -13.03 -33.93 -28.34
C ARG A 63 -12.38 -33.38 -27.11
N ILE A 64 -12.17 -34.19 -26.05
CA ILE A 64 -11.44 -33.81 -24.83
C ILE A 64 -10.01 -33.39 -25.19
N GLN A 65 -9.29 -34.14 -26.02
CA GLN A 65 -7.92 -33.81 -26.42
C GLN A 65 -7.85 -32.45 -27.13
N VAL A 66 -8.79 -32.14 -28.02
CA VAL A 66 -8.81 -30.85 -28.72
C VAL A 66 -9.17 -29.69 -27.77
N ALA A 67 -10.20 -29.87 -26.94
CA ALA A 67 -10.56 -28.84 -25.94
C ALA A 67 -9.44 -28.61 -24.90
N LEU A 68 -8.71 -29.64 -24.54
CA LEU A 68 -7.60 -29.52 -23.60
C LEU A 68 -6.37 -28.82 -24.22
N ALA A 69 -6.18 -28.92 -25.53
CA ALA A 69 -4.99 -28.36 -26.19
C ALA A 69 -4.87 -26.86 -26.04
N GLY A 70 -5.98 -26.09 -26.09
CA GLY A 70 -5.97 -24.63 -25.87
C GLY A 70 -5.42 -24.23 -24.51
N PRO A 71 -6.05 -24.64 -23.40
CA PRO A 71 -5.56 -24.39 -22.07
C PRO A 71 -4.11 -24.85 -21.85
N MET A 72 -3.74 -26.03 -22.34
CA MET A 72 -2.38 -26.57 -22.17
C MET A 72 -1.32 -25.72 -22.87
N VAL A 73 -1.61 -25.15 -24.03
CA VAL A 73 -0.69 -24.21 -24.70
C VAL A 73 -0.47 -22.97 -23.83
N ASN A 74 -1.52 -22.42 -23.23
CA ASN A 74 -1.41 -21.27 -22.36
C ASN A 74 -0.59 -21.59 -21.10
N LEU A 75 -0.82 -22.74 -20.46
CA LEU A 75 -0.06 -23.21 -19.30
C LEU A 75 1.42 -23.40 -19.64
N PHE A 76 1.71 -24.01 -20.80
CA PHE A 76 3.08 -24.25 -21.25
C PHE A 76 3.79 -22.94 -21.65
N PHE A 77 3.09 -22.03 -22.30
CA PHE A 77 3.63 -20.72 -22.65
C PHE A 77 3.98 -19.90 -21.40
N ALA A 78 3.15 -19.94 -20.36
CA ALA A 78 3.46 -19.30 -19.08
C ALA A 78 4.75 -19.85 -18.47
N LEU A 79 4.94 -21.18 -18.50
CA LEU A 79 6.14 -21.81 -18.00
C LEU A 79 7.39 -21.39 -18.81
N ILE A 80 7.28 -21.29 -20.14
CA ILE A 80 8.36 -20.78 -21.00
C ILE A 80 8.70 -19.34 -20.61
N ALA A 81 7.69 -18.47 -20.47
CA ALA A 81 7.91 -17.08 -20.11
C ALA A 81 8.64 -16.95 -18.75
N PHE A 82 8.22 -17.70 -17.73
CA PHE A 82 8.84 -17.69 -16.41
C PHE A 82 10.26 -18.28 -16.44
N THR A 83 10.51 -19.33 -17.25
CA THR A 83 11.84 -19.89 -17.47
C THR A 83 12.77 -18.86 -18.12
N THR A 84 12.26 -18.12 -19.10
CA THR A 84 13.03 -17.07 -19.76
C THR A 84 13.42 -15.97 -18.77
N ILE A 85 12.51 -15.53 -17.89
CA ILE A 85 12.81 -14.54 -16.84
C ILE A 85 13.89 -15.06 -15.90
N TRP A 86 13.79 -16.31 -15.47
CA TRP A 86 14.78 -16.94 -14.60
C TRP A 86 16.16 -16.98 -15.22
N LEU A 87 16.28 -17.36 -16.49
CA LEU A 87 17.54 -17.36 -17.24
C LEU A 87 18.12 -15.95 -17.43
N LEU A 88 17.27 -14.93 -17.50
CA LEU A 88 17.70 -13.52 -17.60
C LEU A 88 18.10 -12.93 -16.24
N GLY A 89 18.16 -13.71 -15.16
CA GLY A 89 18.56 -13.26 -13.82
C GLY A 89 17.43 -12.62 -13.02
N GLY A 90 16.17 -12.97 -13.32
CA GLY A 90 15.00 -12.49 -12.58
C GLY A 90 14.61 -11.05 -12.91
N ARG A 91 13.75 -10.48 -12.06
CA ARG A 91 13.23 -9.11 -12.19
C ARG A 91 13.38 -8.34 -10.88
N GLU A 92 13.39 -7.02 -10.99
CA GLU A 92 13.46 -6.15 -9.82
C GLU A 92 12.07 -5.87 -9.28
N LYS A 93 11.93 -5.95 -7.97
CA LYS A 93 10.70 -5.63 -7.22
C LYS A 93 11.04 -4.80 -5.99
N PRO A 94 10.13 -3.95 -5.51
CA PRO A 94 10.34 -3.22 -4.26
C PRO A 94 10.52 -4.18 -3.07
N PHE A 95 11.36 -3.80 -2.11
CA PHE A 95 11.57 -4.51 -0.85
C PHE A 95 10.26 -4.75 -0.10
N SER A 96 9.37 -3.77 -0.10
CA SER A 96 8.05 -3.82 0.54
C SER A 96 7.15 -4.97 0.04
N HIS A 97 7.45 -5.59 -1.10
CA HIS A 97 6.69 -6.73 -1.60
C HIS A 97 6.99 -8.04 -0.85
N PHE A 98 8.18 -8.17 -0.27
CA PHE A 98 8.69 -9.43 0.29
C PHE A 98 8.95 -9.37 1.79
N THR A 99 9.09 -8.18 2.34
CA THR A 99 9.36 -8.00 3.77
C THR A 99 8.22 -8.50 4.64
N ARG A 100 8.58 -9.09 5.77
CA ARG A 100 7.67 -9.47 6.85
C ARG A 100 7.55 -8.39 7.91
N LEU A 101 8.26 -7.27 7.74
CA LEU A 101 8.25 -6.16 8.69
C LEU A 101 7.05 -5.24 8.44
N ILE A 102 6.43 -4.78 9.51
CA ILE A 102 5.30 -3.86 9.49
C ILE A 102 5.80 -2.45 9.21
N GLY A 103 5.21 -1.76 8.21
CA GLY A 103 5.55 -0.38 7.86
C GLY A 103 4.72 0.67 8.56
N ALA A 104 3.39 0.54 8.50
CA ALA A 104 2.46 1.43 9.19
C ALA A 104 1.30 0.67 9.81
N MET A 105 0.76 1.23 10.88
CA MET A 105 -0.34 0.64 11.63
C MET A 105 -1.44 1.67 11.91
N ASP A 106 -2.65 1.17 12.10
CA ASP A 106 -3.73 1.97 12.66
C ASP A 106 -3.52 2.09 14.19
N PRO A 107 -3.32 3.30 14.72
CA PRO A 107 -3.12 3.50 16.16
C PRO A 107 -4.29 3.05 17.04
N GLN A 108 -5.49 2.92 16.45
CA GLN A 108 -6.69 2.47 17.15
C GLN A 108 -6.86 0.94 17.10
N SER A 109 -6.01 0.23 16.38
CA SER A 109 -6.08 -1.23 16.25
C SER A 109 -5.76 -1.95 17.55
N GLU A 110 -6.37 -3.12 17.72
CA GLU A 110 -6.08 -4.03 18.83
C GLU A 110 -4.61 -4.45 18.85
N LEU A 111 -3.98 -4.68 17.68
CA LEU A 111 -2.55 -4.98 17.57
C LEU A 111 -1.70 -3.85 18.15
N TYR A 112 -2.02 -2.59 17.81
CA TYR A 112 -1.28 -1.43 18.30
C TYR A 112 -1.45 -1.24 19.81
N VAL A 113 -2.67 -1.41 20.34
CA VAL A 113 -2.96 -1.36 21.78
C VAL A 113 -2.20 -2.44 22.53
N ASN A 114 -2.06 -3.63 21.95
CA ASN A 114 -1.28 -4.74 22.50
C ASN A 114 0.25 -4.57 22.34
N GLY A 115 0.70 -3.41 21.87
CA GLY A 115 2.12 -3.03 21.84
C GLY A 115 2.89 -3.49 20.60
N VAL A 116 2.23 -3.97 19.55
CA VAL A 116 2.87 -4.18 18.24
C VAL A 116 3.10 -2.84 17.57
N ARG A 117 4.23 -2.66 16.91
CA ARG A 117 4.65 -1.37 16.34
C ARG A 117 5.19 -1.52 14.91
N PRO A 118 5.23 -0.43 14.11
CA PRO A 118 6.03 -0.41 12.89
C PRO A 118 7.45 -0.89 13.16
N GLY A 119 7.96 -1.73 12.26
CA GLY A 119 9.24 -2.42 12.43
C GLY A 119 9.15 -3.82 13.04
N ASP A 120 8.05 -4.20 13.67
CA ASP A 120 7.85 -5.57 14.16
C ASP A 120 7.61 -6.54 13.00
N GLU A 121 7.94 -7.81 13.22
CA GLU A 121 7.88 -8.87 12.22
C GLU A 121 6.58 -9.68 12.34
N ILE A 122 6.00 -10.05 11.19
CA ILE A 122 4.93 -11.05 11.08
C ILE A 122 5.56 -12.34 10.59
N THR A 123 5.35 -13.46 11.29
CA THR A 123 5.91 -14.76 10.92
C THR A 123 4.87 -15.68 10.28
N SER A 124 3.64 -15.66 10.79
CA SER A 124 2.55 -16.47 10.26
C SER A 124 1.18 -15.80 10.40
N TYR A 125 0.24 -16.24 9.59
CA TYR A 125 -1.18 -15.94 9.73
C TYR A 125 -2.00 -17.22 9.53
N ASN A 126 -2.97 -17.48 10.40
CA ASN A 126 -3.79 -18.70 10.38
C ASN A 126 -2.96 -19.99 10.23
N LYS A 127 -1.76 -20.04 10.84
CA LYS A 127 -0.77 -21.12 10.73
C LYS A 127 -0.11 -21.27 9.34
N GLU A 128 -0.39 -20.39 8.39
CA GLU A 128 0.34 -20.30 7.13
C GLU A 128 1.53 -19.35 7.30
N ARG A 129 2.66 -19.68 6.69
CA ARG A 129 3.84 -18.81 6.70
C ARG A 129 3.51 -17.48 6.01
N PHE A 130 3.89 -16.38 6.63
CA PHE A 130 3.76 -15.06 6.02
C PHE A 130 4.95 -14.80 5.09
N GLU A 131 4.67 -14.53 3.81
CA GLU A 131 5.70 -14.35 2.78
C GLU A 131 5.75 -12.90 2.26
N GLY A 132 4.90 -12.01 2.76
CA GLY A 132 4.91 -10.58 2.44
C GLY A 132 3.54 -9.94 2.27
N TYR A 133 3.52 -8.74 1.71
CA TYR A 133 2.35 -7.88 1.65
C TYR A 133 1.09 -8.52 1.03
N LYS A 134 1.25 -9.37 0.04
CA LYS A 134 0.11 -10.07 -0.58
C LYS A 134 -0.67 -10.88 0.44
N ASP A 135 0.02 -11.54 1.35
CA ASP A 135 -0.62 -12.36 2.38
C ASP A 135 -1.39 -11.51 3.38
N LEU A 136 -0.91 -10.30 3.68
CA LEU A 136 -1.62 -9.35 4.52
C LEU A 136 -2.99 -8.99 3.93
N VAL A 137 -3.01 -8.69 2.64
CA VAL A 137 -4.25 -8.38 1.91
C VAL A 137 -5.21 -9.56 1.98
N TYR A 138 -4.72 -10.77 1.80
CA TYR A 138 -5.54 -11.98 1.89
C TYR A 138 -6.03 -12.26 3.31
N ALA A 139 -5.19 -12.13 4.31
CA ALA A 139 -5.56 -12.38 5.70
C ALA A 139 -6.68 -11.44 6.18
N ALA A 140 -6.63 -10.18 5.80
CA ALA A 140 -7.58 -9.17 6.26
C ALA A 140 -8.86 -9.08 5.40
N ILE A 141 -8.72 -9.21 4.06
CA ILE A 141 -9.80 -8.89 3.12
C ILE A 141 -10.63 -10.11 2.77
N ILE A 142 -9.97 -11.25 2.52
CA ILE A 142 -10.62 -12.38 1.86
C ILE A 142 -11.38 -13.26 2.84
N ASN A 143 -10.95 -13.34 4.08
CA ASN A 143 -11.60 -14.26 5.01
C ASN A 143 -12.75 -13.65 5.83
N GLY A 144 -12.79 -12.33 6.08
CA GLY A 144 -13.81 -11.68 6.91
C GLY A 144 -14.03 -12.35 8.28
N ARG A 145 -13.19 -13.34 8.62
CA ARG A 145 -13.23 -14.17 9.85
C ARG A 145 -12.10 -13.74 10.78
N PRO A 146 -12.21 -14.04 12.07
CA PRO A 146 -11.07 -13.87 12.96
C PRO A 146 -9.81 -14.54 12.40
N THR A 147 -8.72 -13.80 12.39
CA THR A 147 -7.43 -14.21 11.82
C THR A 147 -6.40 -14.27 12.94
N ASN A 148 -5.73 -15.41 13.06
CA ASN A 148 -4.60 -15.54 13.97
C ASN A 148 -3.35 -14.98 13.34
N ILE A 149 -2.63 -14.08 14.05
CA ILE A 149 -1.38 -13.46 13.59
C ILE A 149 -0.30 -13.73 14.63
N GLU A 150 0.76 -14.36 14.19
CA GLU A 150 1.96 -14.61 14.99
C GLU A 150 3.11 -13.77 14.46
N GLY A 151 3.99 -13.32 15.35
CA GLY A 151 5.15 -12.52 14.96
C GLY A 151 6.10 -12.26 16.10
N ASN A 152 7.03 -11.32 15.88
CA ASN A 152 8.02 -10.91 16.85
C ASN A 152 8.03 -9.39 16.99
N LYS A 153 7.93 -8.89 18.22
CA LYS A 153 8.25 -7.50 18.55
C LYS A 153 9.77 -7.34 18.58
N ILE A 154 10.30 -6.41 17.80
CA ILE A 154 11.74 -6.23 17.60
C ILE A 154 12.22 -5.00 18.35
N ASN A 155 13.20 -5.18 19.22
CA ASN A 155 13.95 -4.07 19.78
C ASN A 155 15.27 -3.90 19.02
N TYR A 156 15.31 -2.95 18.09
CA TYR A 156 16.45 -2.70 17.22
C TYR A 156 17.72 -2.23 17.98
N PHE A 157 17.56 -1.60 19.15
CA PHE A 157 18.70 -1.10 19.94
C PHE A 157 19.31 -2.17 20.84
N LYS A 158 18.52 -3.17 21.25
CA LYS A 158 18.95 -4.28 22.11
C LYS A 158 19.08 -5.60 21.35
N GLU A 159 18.75 -5.59 20.07
CA GLU A 159 18.77 -6.77 19.19
C GLU A 159 17.96 -7.96 19.77
N THR A 160 16.83 -7.67 20.42
CA THR A 160 15.99 -8.68 21.04
C THR A 160 14.67 -8.80 20.34
N LYS A 161 14.16 -10.04 20.23
CA LYS A 161 12.85 -10.36 19.64
C LYS A 161 11.96 -11.00 20.71
N VAL A 162 10.73 -10.49 20.85
CA VAL A 162 9.73 -11.04 21.79
C VAL A 162 8.55 -11.53 20.97
N PRO A 163 8.23 -12.84 21.00
CA PRO A 163 7.14 -13.40 20.20
C PRO A 163 5.78 -12.88 20.65
N TYR A 164 4.84 -12.79 19.73
CA TYR A 164 3.43 -12.50 19.99
C TYR A 164 2.52 -13.41 19.16
N ASP A 165 1.31 -13.62 19.66
CA ASP A 165 0.25 -14.42 19.02
C ASP A 165 -1.11 -13.80 19.40
N TYR A 166 -1.86 -13.30 18.39
CA TYR A 166 -3.13 -12.62 18.58
C TYR A 166 -4.19 -13.10 17.60
N LEU A 167 -5.39 -13.35 18.12
CA LEU A 167 -6.58 -13.63 17.30
C LEU A 167 -7.35 -12.34 17.10
N LEU A 168 -7.42 -11.85 15.86
CA LEU A 168 -7.92 -10.53 15.51
C LEU A 168 -9.14 -10.62 14.59
N THR A 169 -10.10 -9.72 14.77
CA THR A 169 -11.24 -9.60 13.86
C THR A 169 -10.99 -8.46 12.87
N PRO A 170 -11.02 -8.73 11.54
CA PRO A 170 -10.88 -7.68 10.54
C PRO A 170 -11.99 -6.64 10.62
N TYR A 171 -11.65 -5.36 10.56
CA TYR A 171 -12.56 -4.22 10.65
C TYR A 171 -12.33 -3.21 9.53
N ASP A 172 -13.30 -2.29 9.35
CA ASP A 172 -13.19 -1.19 8.39
C ASP A 172 -12.47 -0.01 9.06
N SER A 173 -11.25 0.31 8.59
CA SER A 173 -10.49 1.44 9.09
C SER A 173 -10.69 2.68 8.21
N PRO A 174 -10.91 3.87 8.80
CA PRO A 174 -11.00 5.12 8.04
C PRO A 174 -9.70 5.49 7.33
N LEU A 175 -8.57 4.88 7.71
CA LEU A 175 -7.26 5.11 7.11
C LEU A 175 -7.08 4.36 5.77
N ILE A 176 -7.97 3.40 5.45
CA ILE A 176 -7.94 2.64 4.20
C ILE A 176 -9.04 3.12 3.26
N LYS A 177 -8.66 3.92 2.25
CA LYS A 177 -9.60 4.59 1.32
C LYS A 177 -10.46 3.65 0.45
N GLN A 178 -10.11 2.39 0.30
CA GLN A 178 -10.77 1.47 -0.64
C GLN A 178 -11.90 0.64 -0.02
N GLY A 179 -12.26 0.88 1.25
CA GLY A 179 -13.25 0.06 1.95
C GLY A 179 -12.82 -1.40 2.10
N LEU A 180 -11.52 -1.62 2.16
CA LEU A 180 -10.93 -2.92 2.44
C LEU A 180 -10.77 -3.08 3.95
N LYS A 181 -11.11 -4.25 4.48
CA LYS A 181 -10.92 -4.54 5.90
C LYS A 181 -9.45 -4.71 6.24
N THR A 182 -9.09 -4.37 7.46
CA THR A 182 -7.74 -4.55 8.00
C THR A 182 -7.79 -5.20 9.38
N ILE A 183 -6.68 -5.78 9.79
CA ILE A 183 -6.42 -6.21 11.17
C ILE A 183 -5.60 -5.17 11.95
N GLY A 184 -5.43 -3.97 11.38
CA GLY A 184 -4.68 -2.87 11.97
C GLY A 184 -3.33 -2.60 11.30
N ILE A 185 -2.89 -3.42 10.36
CA ILE A 185 -1.69 -3.20 9.56
C ILE A 185 -2.10 -2.50 8.27
N LEU A 186 -1.47 -1.36 7.97
CA LEU A 186 -1.81 -0.52 6.82
C LEU A 186 -0.86 -0.77 5.65
N THR A 187 0.44 -0.82 5.90
CA THR A 187 1.46 -1.03 4.86
C THR A 187 2.62 -1.87 5.37
N PRO A 188 3.34 -2.57 4.48
CA PRO A 188 4.61 -3.21 4.81
C PRO A 188 5.71 -2.16 5.00
N ALA A 189 6.82 -2.56 5.62
CA ALA A 189 8.01 -1.72 5.69
C ALA A 189 8.59 -1.48 4.29
N SER A 190 9.27 -0.34 4.14
CA SER A 190 9.99 0.06 2.93
C SER A 190 11.28 0.78 3.29
N TYR A 191 12.25 0.77 2.38
CA TYR A 191 13.38 1.68 2.47
C TYR A 191 12.93 3.06 2.01
N LEU A 192 13.12 4.07 2.86
CA LEU A 192 12.80 5.45 2.50
C LEU A 192 14.05 6.14 1.96
N ILE A 193 14.41 5.84 0.71
CA ILE A 193 15.58 6.37 0.04
C ILE A 193 15.20 7.67 -0.67
N TYR A 194 15.82 8.78 -0.27
CA TYR A 194 15.61 10.06 -0.94
C TYR A 194 16.34 10.10 -2.27
N GLY A 195 15.62 10.31 -3.37
CA GLY A 195 16.26 10.31 -4.67
C GLY A 195 15.35 10.63 -5.84
N LYS A 196 15.97 10.94 -6.97
CA LYS A 196 15.26 11.13 -8.24
C LYS A 196 14.91 9.78 -8.83
N GLN A 197 13.64 9.56 -9.19
CA GLN A 197 13.28 8.46 -10.09
C GLN A 197 14.11 8.56 -11.38
N SER A 198 14.78 7.46 -11.72
CA SER A 198 15.44 7.29 -13.02
C SER A 198 14.35 7.09 -14.09
N GLY A 199 13.93 8.15 -14.71
CA GLY A 199 12.95 8.12 -15.80
C GLY A 199 12.28 9.46 -15.99
N ASN A 200 12.64 10.18 -17.02
CA ASN A 200 12.01 11.29 -17.75
C ASN A 200 10.92 12.18 -17.10
N GLN A 201 10.74 12.18 -15.79
CA GLN A 201 9.86 13.13 -15.12
C GLN A 201 10.69 14.22 -14.45
N LYS A 202 10.35 15.45 -14.81
CA LYS A 202 10.93 16.71 -14.38
C LYS A 202 11.16 16.73 -12.85
N GLY A 203 12.35 16.35 -12.39
CA GLY A 203 12.77 16.40 -10.99
C GLY A 203 12.87 17.82 -10.41
N SER A 204 11.96 18.72 -10.82
CA SER A 204 11.88 20.11 -10.39
C SER A 204 10.70 20.40 -9.46
N ILE A 205 9.79 19.43 -9.25
CA ILE A 205 8.53 19.68 -8.52
C ILE A 205 8.81 20.02 -7.05
N PHE A 206 9.88 19.50 -6.48
CA PHE A 206 10.20 19.67 -5.05
C PHE A 206 11.43 20.53 -4.75
N ARG A 207 11.95 21.31 -5.70
CA ARG A 207 13.14 22.16 -5.50
C ARG A 207 13.02 23.17 -4.36
N HIS A 208 11.82 23.61 -4.06
CA HIS A 208 11.50 24.57 -2.99
C HIS A 208 10.70 23.93 -1.85
N SER A 209 10.76 22.61 -1.73
CA SER A 209 10.07 21.89 -0.65
C SER A 209 10.75 22.13 0.69
N PRO A 210 10.03 22.02 1.81
CA PRO A 210 10.60 22.16 3.15
C PRO A 210 11.85 21.31 3.37
N ILE A 211 11.84 20.05 2.93
CA ILE A 211 12.96 19.12 3.11
C ILE A 211 14.24 19.56 2.38
N SER A 212 14.14 20.37 1.32
CA SER A 212 15.32 20.79 0.54
C SER A 212 16.32 21.62 1.34
N SER A 213 15.87 22.27 2.43
CA SER A 213 16.72 23.06 3.34
C SER A 213 17.39 22.23 4.44
N SER A 214 17.02 20.96 4.57
CA SER A 214 17.50 20.07 5.65
C SER A 214 18.95 19.61 5.48
N GLY A 215 19.50 19.66 4.28
CA GLY A 215 20.79 19.06 3.94
C GLY A 215 20.71 17.59 3.58
N ILE A 216 19.51 17.09 3.25
CA ILE A 216 19.32 15.72 2.73
C ILE A 216 19.92 15.62 1.31
N GLU A 217 20.58 14.51 1.04
CA GLU A 217 21.22 14.23 -0.25
C GLU A 217 20.55 13.05 -0.97
N PRO A 218 20.54 13.04 -2.31
CA PRO A 218 20.06 11.88 -3.06
C PRO A 218 20.81 10.60 -2.66
N GLY A 219 20.06 9.55 -2.32
CA GLY A 219 20.59 8.30 -1.81
C GLY A 219 20.58 8.18 -0.28
N ASP A 220 20.32 9.27 0.45
CA ASP A 220 20.12 9.19 1.90
C ASP A 220 18.88 8.35 2.21
N ARG A 221 19.00 7.42 3.16
CA ARG A 221 17.89 6.65 3.70
C ARG A 221 17.39 7.30 4.97
N LEU A 222 16.13 7.72 5.00
CA LEU A 222 15.50 8.21 6.22
C LEU A 222 15.28 7.05 7.20
N ILE A 223 15.86 7.16 8.39
CA ILE A 223 15.85 6.11 9.41
C ILE A 223 15.00 6.51 10.61
N TRP A 224 15.01 7.78 10.98
CA TRP A 224 14.40 8.26 12.22
C TRP A 224 13.81 9.65 12.01
N MET A 225 12.63 9.88 12.62
CA MET A 225 11.96 11.17 12.60
C MET A 225 11.19 11.40 13.91
N ASP A 226 11.41 12.54 14.53
CA ASP A 226 10.67 13.03 15.72
C ASP A 226 10.46 11.97 16.81
N GLY A 227 11.50 11.21 17.16
CA GLY A 227 11.45 10.23 18.25
C GLY A 227 11.12 8.80 17.81
N GLU A 228 10.89 8.54 16.53
CA GLU A 228 10.51 7.22 16.03
C GLU A 228 11.40 6.72 14.89
N LEU A 229 11.68 5.42 14.87
CA LEU A 229 12.23 4.77 13.69
C LEU A 229 11.16 4.74 12.60
N VAL A 230 11.55 5.02 11.36
CA VAL A 230 10.60 5.16 10.24
C VAL A 230 10.74 3.98 9.29
N PHE A 231 9.62 3.29 9.04
CA PHE A 231 9.56 2.08 8.23
C PHE A 231 8.68 2.22 6.98
N SER A 232 7.90 3.29 6.85
CA SER A 232 7.08 3.53 5.65
C SER A 232 6.75 5.01 5.48
N VAL A 233 6.33 5.41 4.27
CA VAL A 233 5.86 6.77 3.97
C VAL A 233 4.57 7.08 4.73
N GLU A 234 3.69 6.09 4.89
CA GLU A 234 2.45 6.23 5.65
C GLU A 234 2.72 6.50 7.13
N GLN A 235 3.66 5.76 7.73
CA GLN A 235 4.09 6.03 9.12
C GLN A 235 4.72 7.42 9.24
N LEU A 236 5.59 7.80 8.30
CA LEU A 236 6.17 9.14 8.26
C LEU A 236 5.07 10.22 8.28
N THR A 237 4.04 10.04 7.45
CA THR A 237 2.90 10.95 7.40
C THR A 237 2.13 10.97 8.72
N GLN A 238 1.94 9.82 9.37
CA GLN A 238 1.31 9.73 10.70
C GLN A 238 2.12 10.46 11.77
N ILE A 239 3.46 10.27 11.82
CA ILE A 239 4.35 10.95 12.76
C ILE A 239 4.27 12.47 12.56
N LEU A 240 4.36 12.92 11.31
CA LEU A 240 4.33 14.33 10.96
C LEU A 240 3.04 15.03 11.41
N ASN A 241 1.92 14.30 11.31
CA ASN A 241 0.58 14.79 11.63
C ASN A 241 0.03 14.31 12.98
N SER A 242 0.88 13.78 13.85
CA SER A 242 0.46 13.18 15.14
C SER A 242 -0.05 14.19 16.17
N GLY A 243 0.12 15.49 15.92
CA GLY A 243 -0.22 16.53 16.91
C GLY A 243 0.62 16.46 18.19
N LYS A 244 1.83 15.91 18.14
CA LYS A 244 2.74 15.80 19.28
C LYS A 244 3.96 16.70 19.09
N ALA A 245 4.46 17.26 20.19
CA ALA A 245 5.71 18.00 20.25
C ALA A 245 6.83 17.10 20.79
N LEU A 246 8.02 17.19 20.19
CA LEU A 246 9.21 16.52 20.65
C LEU A 246 9.92 17.39 21.70
N LEU A 247 10.10 16.85 22.90
CA LEU A 247 10.85 17.49 23.99
C LEU A 247 12.19 16.81 24.16
N THR A 248 13.23 17.61 24.43
CA THR A 248 14.49 17.12 24.95
C THR A 248 14.54 17.39 26.44
N ILE A 249 14.70 16.32 27.21
CA ILE A 249 14.62 16.31 28.67
C ILE A 249 15.98 15.99 29.24
N GLN A 250 16.34 16.66 30.34
CA GLN A 250 17.51 16.35 31.15
C GLN A 250 17.07 15.79 32.50
N ARG A 251 17.54 14.59 32.83
CA ARG A 251 17.36 13.91 34.11
C ARG A 251 18.72 13.37 34.55
N ASP A 252 19.16 13.68 35.74
CA ASP A 252 20.43 13.17 36.34
C ASP A 252 21.63 13.25 35.36
N LYS A 253 21.82 14.39 34.71
CA LYS A 253 22.86 14.64 33.68
C LYS A 253 22.75 13.84 32.38
N LYS A 254 21.72 13.02 32.22
CA LYS A 254 21.41 12.34 30.95
C LYS A 254 20.34 13.10 30.20
N THR A 255 20.45 13.11 28.88
CA THR A 255 19.44 13.66 27.99
C THR A 255 18.69 12.54 27.29
N PHE A 256 17.39 12.70 27.12
CA PHE A 256 16.53 11.80 26.38
C PHE A 256 15.36 12.57 25.74
N LEU A 257 14.68 11.93 24.83
CA LEU A 257 13.53 12.50 24.13
C LEU A 257 12.23 12.03 24.77
N ALA A 258 11.23 12.93 24.75
CA ALA A 258 9.87 12.62 25.16
C ALA A 258 8.90 13.31 24.20
N LYS A 259 7.71 12.75 24.05
CA LYS A 259 6.64 13.33 23.23
C LYS A 259 5.47 13.74 24.10
N VAL A 260 5.00 14.97 23.91
CA VAL A 260 3.80 15.47 24.58
C VAL A 260 2.76 15.88 23.53
N PRO A 261 1.47 15.61 23.75
CA PRO A 261 0.43 16.11 22.89
C PRO A 261 0.44 17.63 22.82
N ARG A 262 0.27 18.16 21.61
CA ARG A 262 0.08 19.57 21.31
C ARG A 262 -1.39 19.76 20.96
N LEU A 263 -2.13 20.45 21.82
CA LEU A 263 -3.56 20.62 21.66
C LEU A 263 -3.86 21.98 21.05
N PRO A 264 -4.63 22.04 19.95
CA PRO A 264 -5.20 23.30 19.47
C PRO A 264 -6.14 23.88 20.53
N ILE A 265 -6.02 25.17 20.82
CA ILE A 265 -6.91 25.84 21.79
C ILE A 265 -8.35 25.83 21.30
N ASP A 266 -8.57 25.97 19.99
CA ASP A 266 -9.91 25.95 19.38
C ASP A 266 -10.65 24.61 19.56
N ASP A 267 -9.93 23.52 19.80
CA ASP A 267 -10.52 22.19 20.03
C ASP A 267 -10.92 21.95 21.51
N LEU A 268 -10.54 22.89 22.41
CA LEU A 268 -10.82 22.78 23.83
C LEU A 268 -12.15 23.47 24.17
N GLN A 269 -13.01 22.78 24.89
CA GLN A 269 -14.19 23.39 25.52
C GLN A 269 -13.76 24.00 26.85
N LEU A 270 -13.09 25.17 26.77
CA LEU A 270 -12.59 25.88 27.94
C LEU A 270 -13.73 26.54 28.71
N THR A 271 -13.67 26.45 30.03
CA THR A 271 -14.49 27.28 30.91
C THR A 271 -14.02 28.74 30.89
N GLU A 272 -14.84 29.67 31.40
CA GLU A 272 -14.46 31.09 31.51
C GLU A 272 -13.18 31.26 32.37
N GLU A 273 -13.03 30.46 33.42
CA GLU A 273 -11.86 30.48 34.31
C GLU A 273 -10.60 30.02 33.58
N GLU A 274 -10.67 28.89 32.85
CA GLU A 274 -9.56 28.37 32.07
C GLU A 274 -9.17 29.31 30.91
N SER A 275 -10.13 29.95 30.27
CA SER A 275 -9.89 30.94 29.23
C SER A 275 -9.19 32.19 29.78
N THR A 276 -9.56 32.63 30.99
CA THR A 276 -8.93 33.75 31.68
C THR A 276 -7.51 33.38 32.08
N GLU A 277 -7.29 32.18 32.63
CA GLU A 277 -5.97 31.68 33.01
C GLU A 277 -5.00 31.60 31.82
N ILE A 278 -5.51 31.14 30.64
CA ILE A 278 -4.71 31.18 29.40
C ILE A 278 -4.41 32.62 28.97
N GLY A 279 -5.35 33.55 29.13
CA GLY A 279 -5.16 34.95 28.86
C GLY A 279 -4.10 35.60 29.77
N ASP A 280 -4.12 35.29 31.04
CA ASP A 280 -3.11 35.73 32.01
C ASP A 280 -1.74 35.16 31.68
N TRP A 281 -1.71 33.91 31.28
CA TRP A 281 -0.51 33.23 30.78
C TRP A 281 0.08 33.92 29.55
N GLN A 282 -0.75 34.27 28.59
CA GLN A 282 -0.33 35.00 27.41
C GLN A 282 0.29 36.34 27.76
N TYR A 283 -0.28 37.02 28.80
CA TYR A 283 0.23 38.27 29.34
C TYR A 283 1.58 38.12 30.00
N GLU A 284 1.71 37.16 30.91
CA GLU A 284 2.95 36.93 31.68
C GLU A 284 4.12 36.53 30.77
N VAL A 285 3.87 35.74 29.73
CA VAL A 285 4.93 35.35 28.77
C VAL A 285 5.14 36.39 27.67
N GLY A 286 4.42 37.52 27.69
CA GLY A 286 4.59 38.62 26.74
C GLY A 286 4.21 38.29 25.29
N LEU A 287 3.22 37.41 25.09
CA LEU A 287 2.68 36.99 23.80
C LEU A 287 1.43 37.79 23.34
N GLN A 288 1.09 38.87 24.04
CA GLN A 288 -0.12 39.70 23.83
C GLN A 288 -0.08 40.62 22.58
N THR A 289 0.55 40.27 21.52
CA THR A 289 0.41 41.06 20.30
C THR A 289 -0.51 40.32 19.31
N LYS A 290 -1.38 41.06 18.62
CA LYS A 290 -2.32 40.55 17.57
C LYS A 290 -1.68 39.67 16.50
N LYS A 291 -0.38 39.44 16.55
CA LYS A 291 0.41 38.61 15.61
C LYS A 291 0.93 37.31 16.21
N THR A 292 0.76 37.08 17.50
CA THR A 292 1.27 35.88 18.21
C THR A 292 0.18 35.37 19.13
N GLU A 293 -0.90 34.89 18.54
CA GLU A 293 -1.90 34.11 19.27
C GLU A 293 -1.29 32.76 19.63
N ILE A 294 -1.59 32.26 20.81
CA ILE A 294 -1.24 30.89 21.20
C ILE A 294 -2.27 29.99 20.54
N ASP A 295 -1.88 29.27 19.49
CA ASP A 295 -2.74 28.31 18.80
C ASP A 295 -2.70 26.92 19.48
N PHE A 296 -1.61 26.64 20.20
CA PHE A 296 -1.37 25.32 20.78
C PHE A 296 -0.90 25.43 22.22
N ILE A 297 -1.45 24.54 23.06
CA ILE A 297 -0.96 24.31 24.43
C ILE A 297 -0.46 22.87 24.58
N PRO A 298 0.54 22.63 25.43
CA PRO A 298 0.93 21.26 25.77
C PRO A 298 -0.12 20.68 26.69
N TYR A 299 -0.67 19.54 26.35
CA TYR A 299 -1.55 18.83 27.27
C TYR A 299 -0.78 18.52 28.56
N MET A 300 -1.30 18.94 29.71
CA MET A 300 -0.80 18.67 31.05
C MET A 300 0.48 19.39 31.52
N ILE A 301 1.00 20.37 30.82
CA ILE A 301 2.14 21.15 31.29
C ILE A 301 1.69 22.56 31.77
N SER A 302 0.42 22.89 31.64
CA SER A 302 -0.09 24.25 31.74
C SER A 302 0.08 24.93 33.11
N THR A 303 -0.15 24.24 34.19
CA THR A 303 -0.16 24.87 35.53
C THR A 303 1.06 24.58 36.42
N ASN A 304 1.97 23.71 35.94
CA ASN A 304 3.02 23.13 36.78
C ASN A 304 4.45 23.36 36.27
N LEU A 305 4.64 24.36 35.39
CA LEU A 305 5.97 24.82 35.00
C LEU A 305 6.50 25.76 36.07
N ILE A 306 7.45 25.31 36.88
CA ILE A 306 8.19 26.20 37.82
C ILE A 306 9.35 26.80 37.04
N VAL A 307 9.37 28.13 36.95
CA VAL A 307 10.40 28.90 36.27
C VAL A 307 11.39 29.45 37.34
N GLU A 308 12.27 28.58 37.81
CA GLU A 308 13.48 29.03 38.52
C GLU A 308 14.70 28.50 37.75
N LYS A 309 15.38 29.38 37.01
CA LYS A 309 16.58 29.03 36.21
C LYS A 309 16.42 27.88 35.20
N GLY A 310 15.21 27.71 34.61
CA GLY A 310 14.90 26.69 33.62
C GLY A 310 13.45 26.27 33.65
N VAL A 311 13.05 25.40 32.70
CA VAL A 311 11.70 24.86 32.58
C VAL A 311 11.69 23.47 33.20
N PHE A 312 10.93 23.28 34.29
CA PHE A 312 10.83 22.00 34.99
C PHE A 312 9.44 21.45 34.92
N PHE A 313 9.35 20.14 34.73
CA PHE A 313 8.09 19.40 34.84
C PHE A 313 7.80 19.14 36.34
N VAL A 314 6.61 19.53 36.78
CA VAL A 314 6.13 19.26 38.14
C VAL A 314 4.76 18.62 38.04
N ASP A 315 4.65 17.37 38.43
CA ASP A 315 3.38 16.68 38.59
C ASP A 315 2.86 16.89 40.00
N LYS A 316 1.86 17.75 40.19
CA LYS A 316 1.20 17.98 41.47
C LYS A 316 0.05 17.02 41.76
N ASP A 317 -0.51 16.38 40.73
CA ASP A 317 -1.63 15.48 40.86
C ASP A 317 -1.31 14.13 40.25
N ALA A 318 -1.22 13.09 41.08
CA ALA A 318 -0.99 11.71 40.61
C ALA A 318 -2.08 11.20 39.63
N ARG A 319 -3.22 11.88 39.52
CA ARG A 319 -4.27 11.60 38.52
C ARG A 319 -3.88 12.06 37.12
N MET A 320 -2.96 12.97 37.00
CA MET A 320 -2.45 13.46 35.72
C MET A 320 -1.35 12.58 35.11
N THR A 321 -0.78 11.65 35.87
CA THR A 321 0.16 10.63 35.37
C THR A 321 -0.45 9.67 34.36
N HIS A 322 -1.78 9.63 34.21
CA HIS A 322 -2.42 8.82 33.17
C HIS A 322 -2.10 9.23 31.74
N VAL A 323 -1.54 10.39 31.49
CA VAL A 323 -1.07 10.78 30.15
C VAL A 323 0.40 10.44 29.95
N ALA A 324 1.17 10.30 31.01
CA ALA A 324 2.45 9.57 30.96
C ALA A 324 2.27 8.09 30.55
N SER A 325 1.05 7.57 30.60
CA SER A 325 0.66 6.24 30.12
C SER A 325 0.21 6.20 28.65
N ILE A 326 0.38 7.26 27.85
CA ILE A 326 0.47 7.06 26.41
C ILE A 326 1.66 6.12 26.23
N PRO A 327 1.44 4.88 25.79
CA PRO A 327 2.53 3.94 25.66
C PRO A 327 3.60 4.60 24.80
N PRO A 328 4.89 4.49 25.16
CA PRO A 328 5.95 5.13 24.42
C PRO A 328 5.78 4.74 22.95
N THR A 329 5.53 5.74 22.11
CA THR A 329 5.30 5.53 20.69
C THR A 329 6.59 5.17 19.98
N SER A 330 7.70 5.33 20.69
CA SER A 330 9.06 5.05 20.24
C SER A 330 9.86 4.35 21.34
N GLN A 331 10.79 3.51 20.95
CA GLN A 331 11.74 2.89 21.87
C GLN A 331 12.70 3.89 22.54
N LEU A 332 12.76 5.13 22.03
CA LEU A 332 13.57 6.23 22.54
C LEU A 332 12.79 7.15 23.49
N ASP A 333 11.46 7.04 23.57
CA ASP A 333 10.64 7.87 24.44
C ASP A 333 10.66 7.32 25.86
N ILE A 334 10.90 8.22 26.82
CA ILE A 334 10.88 7.91 28.25
C ILE A 334 9.79 8.75 28.91
N PRO A 335 8.91 8.17 29.74
CA PRO A 335 7.89 8.95 30.45
C PRO A 335 8.48 10.06 31.30
N LEU A 336 7.83 11.23 31.28
CA LEU A 336 8.21 12.38 32.10
C LEU A 336 8.03 12.06 33.58
N GLN A 337 8.95 12.58 34.40
CA GLN A 337 8.91 12.51 35.85
C GLN A 337 9.03 13.92 36.45
N THR A 338 8.43 14.10 37.60
CA THR A 338 8.58 15.36 38.35
C THR A 338 10.05 15.67 38.60
N GLY A 339 10.45 16.89 38.27
CA GLY A 339 11.85 17.35 38.38
C GLY A 339 12.65 17.22 37.09
N ASP A 340 12.09 16.60 36.02
CA ASP A 340 12.70 16.61 34.71
C ASP A 340 12.84 18.04 34.18
N ARG A 341 14.02 18.38 33.71
CA ARG A 341 14.28 19.68 33.09
C ARG A 341 14.07 19.61 31.58
N ILE A 342 13.14 20.41 31.07
CA ILE A 342 12.92 20.57 29.63
C ILE A 342 13.99 21.55 29.11
N ILE A 343 14.87 21.07 28.26
CA ILE A 343 15.96 21.87 27.69
C ILE A 343 15.73 22.30 26.24
N ALA A 344 14.87 21.58 25.51
CA ALA A 344 14.48 21.99 24.19
C ALA A 344 13.08 21.48 23.82
N VAL A 345 12.43 22.17 22.89
CA VAL A 345 11.17 21.80 22.24
C VAL A 345 11.41 21.81 20.73
N GLU A 346 11.05 20.73 20.05
CA GLU A 346 11.25 20.58 18.59
C GLU A 346 12.72 20.89 18.16
N GLY A 347 13.68 20.57 19.02
CA GLY A 347 15.09 20.87 18.82
C GLY A 347 15.51 22.32 19.10
N LEU A 348 14.58 23.22 19.42
CA LEU A 348 14.88 24.60 19.82
C LEU A 348 15.16 24.66 21.30
N PRO A 349 16.35 25.15 21.74
CA PRO A 349 16.65 25.33 23.14
C PRO A 349 15.66 26.26 23.84
N VAL A 350 15.25 25.89 25.06
CA VAL A 350 14.34 26.69 25.88
C VAL A 350 14.93 26.94 27.24
N SER A 351 14.81 28.18 27.74
CA SER A 351 15.32 28.61 29.04
C SER A 351 14.23 29.19 29.93
N SER A 352 13.07 29.47 29.37
CA SER A 352 11.92 30.08 30.06
C SER A 352 10.60 29.48 29.56
N ALA A 353 9.52 29.67 30.34
CA ALA A 353 8.18 29.30 29.92
C ALA A 353 7.77 29.98 28.61
N ARG A 354 8.20 31.23 28.41
CA ARG A 354 8.00 31.98 27.18
C ARG A 354 8.64 31.28 25.98
N ASP A 355 9.91 30.86 26.12
CA ASP A 355 10.61 30.16 25.04
C ASP A 355 9.93 28.84 24.72
N PHE A 356 9.50 28.13 25.74
CA PHE A 356 8.78 26.87 25.62
C PHE A 356 7.49 27.03 24.83
N LEU A 357 6.60 27.96 25.27
CA LEU A 357 5.34 28.20 24.58
C LEU A 357 5.52 28.70 23.15
N LYS A 358 6.49 29.59 22.93
CA LYS A 358 6.83 30.09 21.60
C LYS A 358 7.31 28.96 20.68
N ALA A 359 8.19 28.10 21.15
CA ALA A 359 8.70 26.97 20.38
C ALA A 359 7.58 25.95 20.08
N LEU A 360 6.61 25.80 20.97
CA LEU A 360 5.48 24.91 20.80
C LEU A 360 4.55 25.35 19.63
N GLN A 361 4.49 26.64 19.31
CA GLN A 361 3.61 27.17 18.25
C GLN A 361 4.05 26.72 16.85
N THR A 362 5.31 26.36 16.67
CA THR A 362 5.85 25.99 15.35
C THR A 362 6.35 24.56 15.36
N LYS A 363 5.74 23.70 14.53
CA LYS A 363 6.24 22.34 14.32
C LYS A 363 7.59 22.42 13.60
N GLN A 364 8.62 21.82 14.19
CA GLN A 364 9.92 21.58 13.55
C GLN A 364 10.24 20.10 13.59
N THR A 365 10.45 19.51 12.42
CA THR A 365 10.71 18.08 12.31
C THR A 365 12.20 17.82 12.37
N GLN A 366 12.61 16.92 13.26
CA GLN A 366 13.96 16.40 13.39
C GLN A 366 14.10 15.09 12.64
N MET A 367 15.13 14.96 11.82
CA MET A 367 15.34 13.77 10.98
C MET A 367 16.77 13.30 11.05
N ILE A 368 16.96 11.97 11.09
CA ILE A 368 18.25 11.32 10.95
C ILE A 368 18.20 10.43 9.73
N VAL A 369 19.18 10.59 8.87
CA VAL A 369 19.37 9.77 7.67
C VAL A 369 20.61 8.91 7.81
N LYS A 370 20.60 7.75 7.17
CA LYS A 370 21.79 6.95 6.91
C LYS A 370 22.30 7.30 5.52
N ARG A 371 23.51 7.84 5.44
CA ARG A 371 24.16 8.19 4.20
C ARG A 371 24.98 7.01 3.73
N GLN A 372 24.49 6.34 2.74
CA GLN A 372 25.15 5.23 2.08
C GLN A 372 25.54 5.66 0.67
N GLY A 373 26.64 5.15 0.18
CA GLY A 373 27.03 5.35 -1.21
C GLY A 373 26.00 4.70 -2.18
N LYS A 374 26.47 4.08 -3.23
CA LYS A 374 25.60 3.41 -4.20
C LYS A 374 24.78 2.30 -3.54
N ILE A 375 23.46 2.42 -3.61
CA ILE A 375 22.54 1.43 -3.05
C ILE A 375 22.44 0.25 -4.04
N ASN A 376 22.90 -0.91 -3.62
CA ASN A 376 22.81 -2.13 -4.41
C ASN A 376 21.46 -2.83 -4.16
N PRO A 377 20.89 -3.50 -5.17
CA PRO A 377 19.74 -4.36 -4.99
C PRO A 377 20.01 -5.46 -3.96
N ILE A 378 18.96 -5.85 -3.22
CA ILE A 378 19.00 -6.99 -2.28
C ILE A 378 18.70 -8.27 -3.07
N LEU A 379 19.36 -9.37 -2.72
CA LEU A 379 19.02 -10.68 -3.26
C LEU A 379 17.76 -11.21 -2.58
N TRP A 380 16.87 -11.80 -3.35
CA TRP A 380 15.67 -12.44 -2.84
C TRP A 380 16.00 -13.48 -1.76
N GLU A 381 15.14 -13.61 -0.77
CA GLU A 381 15.27 -14.39 0.47
C GLU A 381 16.28 -13.82 1.49
N GLN A 382 16.84 -12.64 1.23
CA GLN A 382 17.77 -11.96 2.15
C GLN A 382 17.24 -10.60 2.62
N GLU A 383 15.97 -10.26 2.30
CA GLU A 383 15.40 -8.93 2.46
C GLU A 383 15.42 -8.46 3.91
N ASP A 384 14.80 -9.24 4.80
CA ASP A 384 14.70 -8.87 6.21
C ASP A 384 16.06 -8.96 6.92
N ILE A 385 16.89 -9.94 6.53
CA ILE A 385 18.25 -10.10 7.04
C ILE A 385 19.11 -8.90 6.65
N ALA A 386 19.02 -8.46 5.40
CA ALA A 386 19.75 -7.28 4.92
C ALA A 386 19.29 -6.02 5.67
N PHE A 387 17.98 -5.87 5.88
CA PHE A 387 17.41 -4.74 6.61
C PHE A 387 17.92 -4.66 8.04
N GLU A 388 17.95 -5.79 8.76
CA GLU A 388 18.39 -5.87 10.14
C GLU A 388 19.91 -5.65 10.28
N ASN A 389 20.73 -6.31 9.42
CA ASN A 389 22.18 -6.39 9.59
C ASN A 389 22.96 -5.22 8.98
N GLU A 390 22.40 -4.49 8.02
CA GLU A 390 23.08 -3.36 7.38
C GLU A 390 23.19 -2.11 8.25
N THR A 391 22.56 -2.10 9.42
CA THR A 391 22.43 -0.89 10.24
C THR A 391 22.85 -1.16 11.67
N ASN A 392 23.90 -0.47 12.14
CA ASN A 392 24.23 -0.44 13.56
C ASN A 392 23.32 0.58 14.26
N TRP A 393 22.17 0.12 14.74
CA TRP A 393 21.14 0.98 15.36
C TRP A 393 21.62 1.70 16.62
N ALA A 394 22.63 1.17 17.32
CA ALA A 394 23.17 1.80 18.52
C ALA A 394 23.81 3.17 18.22
N ASP A 395 24.31 3.40 17.01
CA ASP A 395 24.93 4.66 16.60
C ASP A 395 23.91 5.82 16.50
N LEU A 396 22.59 5.54 16.50
CA LEU A 396 21.54 6.55 16.57
C LEU A 396 21.45 7.23 17.95
N LEU A 397 21.75 6.50 19.04
CA LEU A 397 21.53 6.96 20.40
C LEU A 397 22.27 8.27 20.75
N PRO A 398 23.57 8.43 20.41
CA PRO A 398 24.28 9.69 20.66
C PRO A 398 23.68 10.87 19.87
N LEU A 399 23.23 10.64 18.63
CA LEU A 399 22.61 11.68 17.80
C LEU A 399 21.30 12.15 18.41
N THR A 400 20.40 11.22 18.76
CA THR A 400 19.10 11.55 19.35
C THR A 400 19.25 12.24 20.70
N ALA A 401 20.21 11.82 21.54
CA ALA A 401 20.50 12.45 22.82
C ALA A 401 21.08 13.87 22.69
N SER A 402 21.61 14.24 21.55
CA SER A 402 22.18 15.56 21.27
C SER A 402 21.19 16.59 20.72
N ILE A 403 19.99 16.18 20.37
CA ILE A 403 18.96 17.07 19.80
C ILE A 403 18.59 18.13 20.83
N GLY A 404 18.60 19.41 20.40
CA GLY A 404 18.28 20.56 21.27
C GLY A 404 19.41 21.02 22.17
N LEU A 405 20.58 20.40 22.13
CA LEU A 405 21.78 20.91 22.77
C LEU A 405 22.40 22.06 21.97
N SER A 406 23.18 22.92 22.64
CA SER A 406 23.85 24.06 21.99
C SER A 406 24.79 23.63 20.85
N ASN A 407 25.43 22.48 21.01
CA ASN A 407 26.29 21.87 19.99
C ASN A 407 25.82 20.43 19.74
N PRO A 408 24.77 20.23 18.92
CA PRO A 408 24.29 18.91 18.63
C PRO A 408 25.31 18.12 17.82
N LEU A 409 25.42 16.84 18.09
CA LEU A 409 26.20 15.92 17.29
C LEU A 409 25.54 15.79 15.92
N ARG A 410 26.25 16.12 14.83
CA ARG A 410 25.69 16.11 13.49
C ARG A 410 25.91 14.81 12.74
N GLN A 411 26.90 14.04 13.16
CA GLN A 411 27.25 12.76 12.52
C GLN A 411 27.74 11.76 13.56
N ASN A 412 27.33 10.51 13.41
CA ASN A 412 27.89 9.38 14.14
C ASN A 412 27.84 8.13 13.24
N GLY A 413 29.02 7.57 12.92
CA GLY A 413 29.11 6.53 11.89
C GLY A 413 28.56 7.02 10.55
N ASP A 414 27.66 6.23 9.98
CA ASP A 414 26.98 6.55 8.71
C ASP A 414 25.71 7.40 8.89
N PHE A 415 25.36 7.76 10.11
CA PHE A 415 24.17 8.54 10.39
C PHE A 415 24.45 10.03 10.46
N TYR A 416 23.50 10.81 9.93
CA TYR A 416 23.56 12.27 9.87
C TYR A 416 22.27 12.86 10.43
N LEU A 417 22.39 13.71 11.46
CA LEU A 417 21.31 14.55 11.94
C LEU A 417 21.16 15.75 10.99
N LEU A 418 20.05 15.79 10.28
CA LEU A 418 19.72 16.86 9.34
C LEU A 418 19.39 18.17 10.08
N ASN A 419 19.37 19.28 9.33
CA ASN A 419 18.83 20.52 9.86
C ASN A 419 17.33 20.39 10.08
N PRO A 420 16.77 20.95 11.17
CA PRO A 420 15.33 20.94 11.41
C PRO A 420 14.55 21.55 10.26
N VAL A 421 13.41 20.97 9.96
CA VAL A 421 12.55 21.40 8.85
C VAL A 421 11.18 21.82 9.39
N ILE A 422 10.69 22.96 8.94
CA ILE A 422 9.31 23.39 9.19
C ILE A 422 8.43 22.81 8.07
N PRO A 423 7.56 21.84 8.36
CA PRO A 423 6.67 21.26 7.35
C PRO A 423 5.62 22.28 6.92
N THR A 424 5.15 22.16 5.70
CA THR A 424 4.14 23.05 5.12
C THR A 424 2.81 22.30 4.96
N ARG A 425 1.70 22.99 5.20
CA ARG A 425 0.38 22.41 4.96
C ARG A 425 0.17 22.15 3.48
N LEU A 426 -0.52 21.08 3.13
CA LEU A 426 -0.79 20.70 1.75
C LEU A 426 -1.40 21.85 0.92
N LYS A 427 -2.32 22.62 1.50
CA LYS A 427 -2.96 23.78 0.85
C LYS A 427 -1.98 24.92 0.54
N ASP A 428 -0.91 25.05 1.32
CA ASP A 428 0.09 26.14 1.22
C ASP A 428 1.37 25.65 0.55
N PHE A 429 1.42 24.37 0.14
CA PHE A 429 2.61 23.77 -0.45
C PHE A 429 2.94 24.40 -1.81
N PRO A 430 4.22 24.65 -2.12
CA PRO A 430 4.65 25.33 -3.35
C PRO A 430 4.61 24.41 -4.57
N PHE A 431 3.42 23.88 -4.89
CA PHE A 431 3.23 23.12 -6.13
C PHE A 431 3.33 24.02 -7.36
N PRO A 432 3.72 23.48 -8.54
CA PRO A 432 3.52 24.13 -9.82
C PRO A 432 2.05 24.53 -10.01
N GLN A 433 1.81 25.64 -10.72
CA GLN A 433 0.46 26.22 -10.81
C GLN A 433 -0.56 25.26 -11.42
N ASP A 434 -0.17 24.51 -12.45
CA ASP A 434 -0.99 23.46 -13.08
C ASP A 434 -1.45 22.39 -12.09
N MET A 435 -0.54 21.91 -11.24
CA MET A 435 -0.84 20.92 -10.21
C MET A 435 -1.73 21.50 -9.09
N LYS A 436 -1.49 22.76 -8.73
CA LYS A 436 -2.29 23.46 -7.73
C LYS A 436 -3.73 23.64 -8.20
N ASP A 437 -3.92 24.07 -9.45
CA ASP A 437 -5.23 24.25 -10.07
C ASP A 437 -5.99 22.91 -10.17
N GLU A 438 -5.27 21.84 -10.52
CA GLU A 438 -5.84 20.48 -10.54
C GLU A 438 -6.30 20.02 -9.16
N MET A 439 -5.48 20.20 -8.12
CA MET A 439 -5.82 19.84 -6.74
C MET A 439 -7.01 20.65 -6.23
N GLU A 440 -7.03 21.95 -6.46
CA GLU A 440 -8.15 22.81 -6.06
C GLU A 440 -9.44 22.43 -6.80
N GLY A 441 -9.32 22.11 -8.09
CA GLY A 441 -10.43 21.58 -8.88
C GLY A 441 -11.01 20.28 -8.31
N ARG A 442 -10.15 19.34 -7.91
CA ARG A 442 -10.56 18.08 -7.26
C ARG A 442 -11.27 18.34 -5.93
N VAL A 443 -10.68 19.17 -5.08
CA VAL A 443 -11.29 19.55 -3.78
C VAL A 443 -12.66 20.20 -3.98
N LYS A 444 -12.79 21.14 -4.93
CA LYS A 444 -14.06 21.81 -5.24
C LYS A 444 -15.13 20.82 -5.72
N LYS A 445 -14.77 19.87 -6.58
CA LYS A 445 -15.67 18.80 -7.04
C LYS A 445 -16.11 17.91 -5.88
N GLU A 446 -15.18 17.47 -5.05
CA GLU A 446 -15.49 16.61 -3.90
C GLU A 446 -16.38 17.32 -2.88
N MET A 447 -16.10 18.58 -2.56
CA MET A 447 -16.96 19.41 -1.71
C MET A 447 -18.37 19.57 -2.29
N ALA A 448 -18.48 19.77 -3.61
CA ALA A 448 -19.79 19.85 -4.27
C ALA A 448 -20.57 18.53 -4.21
N ARG A 449 -19.87 17.38 -4.27
CA ARG A 449 -20.43 16.04 -4.11
C ARG A 449 -20.92 15.82 -2.67
N VAL A 450 -20.06 16.13 -1.69
CA VAL A 450 -20.34 15.96 -0.27
C VAL A 450 -21.51 16.82 0.18
N ASN A 451 -21.63 18.06 -0.30
CA ASN A 451 -22.74 18.95 0.00
C ASN A 451 -24.12 18.42 -0.46
N LYS A 452 -24.15 17.47 -1.40
CA LYS A 452 -25.40 16.83 -1.87
C LYS A 452 -25.85 15.66 -0.97
N ILE A 453 -25.06 15.26 0.01
CA ILE A 453 -25.40 14.18 0.93
C ILE A 453 -26.53 14.64 1.87
N ALA A 454 -27.62 13.89 1.86
CA ALA A 454 -28.81 14.23 2.64
C ALA A 454 -28.61 14.05 4.16
N ASN A 455 -27.82 13.06 4.57
CA ASN A 455 -27.50 12.80 5.97
C ASN A 455 -26.50 13.84 6.48
N ILE A 456 -26.92 14.67 7.42
CA ILE A 456 -26.16 15.81 7.96
C ILE A 456 -24.87 15.33 8.64
N SER A 457 -24.94 14.32 9.49
CA SER A 457 -23.77 13.83 10.23
C SER A 457 -22.70 13.22 9.31
N VAL A 458 -23.11 12.47 8.28
CA VAL A 458 -22.19 11.91 7.27
C VAL A 458 -21.57 13.04 6.44
N ARG A 459 -22.36 14.04 6.08
CA ARG A 459 -21.90 15.20 5.32
C ARG A 459 -20.85 15.99 6.11
N GLU A 460 -21.10 16.30 7.37
CA GLU A 460 -20.18 17.03 8.24
C GLU A 460 -18.88 16.26 8.45
N ALA A 461 -18.96 14.95 8.70
CA ALA A 461 -17.79 14.09 8.83
C ALA A 461 -16.92 14.11 7.57
N GLN A 462 -17.52 14.05 6.37
CA GLN A 462 -16.76 14.10 5.11
C GLN A 462 -16.20 15.51 4.82
N ILE A 463 -16.90 16.58 5.18
CA ILE A 463 -16.36 17.94 5.09
C ILE A 463 -15.13 18.08 5.99
N GLU A 464 -15.19 17.56 7.20
CA GLU A 464 -14.07 17.60 8.14
C GLU A 464 -12.87 16.76 7.64
N GLU A 465 -13.13 15.62 7.01
CA GLU A 465 -12.09 14.81 6.37
C GLU A 465 -11.38 15.60 5.26
N ILE A 466 -12.12 16.30 4.39
CA ILE A 466 -11.54 17.14 3.34
C ILE A 466 -10.71 18.29 3.94
N LYS A 467 -11.19 18.93 5.00
CA LYS A 467 -10.44 19.98 5.70
C LYS A 467 -9.16 19.44 6.32
N ARG A 468 -9.23 18.27 6.99
CA ARG A 468 -8.07 17.59 7.57
C ARG A 468 -7.04 17.25 6.51
N TYR A 469 -7.46 16.70 5.37
CA TYR A 469 -6.57 16.42 4.25
C TYR A 469 -5.85 17.67 3.73
N ARG A 470 -6.57 18.80 3.56
CA ARG A 470 -5.97 20.08 3.11
C ARG A 470 -4.99 20.68 4.11
N ASN A 471 -5.22 20.48 5.39
CA ASN A 471 -4.37 20.98 6.47
C ASN A 471 -3.23 20.01 6.84
N GLN A 472 -3.15 18.84 6.21
CA GLN A 472 -2.09 17.86 6.43
C GLN A 472 -0.73 18.46 6.15
N LEU A 473 0.21 18.24 7.08
CA LEU A 473 1.59 18.69 6.97
C LEU A 473 2.36 17.81 6.01
N MET A 474 3.24 18.42 5.21
CA MET A 474 4.09 17.77 4.22
C MET A 474 5.53 18.26 4.32
N LEU A 475 6.48 17.37 4.04
CA LEU A 475 7.90 17.68 3.87
C LEU A 475 8.26 17.93 2.41
N GLY A 476 7.47 17.42 1.48
CA GLY A 476 7.74 17.49 0.05
C GLY A 476 8.95 16.65 -0.37
N ALA A 477 9.07 15.48 0.23
CA ALA A 477 10.07 14.48 -0.10
C ALA A 477 9.47 13.38 -0.97
N GLU A 478 10.22 12.92 -1.95
CA GLU A 478 9.92 11.71 -2.70
C GLU A 478 10.90 10.61 -2.24
N PHE A 479 10.35 9.56 -1.68
CA PHE A 479 11.11 8.40 -1.24
C PHE A 479 10.87 7.22 -2.16
N GLN A 480 11.95 6.48 -2.43
CA GLN A 480 11.94 5.27 -3.22
C GLN A 480 12.23 4.08 -2.32
N ASP A 481 11.64 2.95 -2.68
CA ASP A 481 11.98 1.70 -2.02
C ASP A 481 13.22 1.05 -2.66
N ARG A 482 13.92 0.22 -1.90
CA ARG A 482 15.10 -0.48 -2.39
C ARG A 482 14.70 -1.64 -3.29
N PRO A 483 15.34 -1.82 -4.46
CA PRO A 483 15.04 -2.94 -5.33
C PRO A 483 15.56 -4.26 -4.76
N VAL A 484 14.74 -5.31 -4.92
CA VAL A 484 15.06 -6.72 -4.65
C VAL A 484 15.11 -7.46 -5.97
N ILE A 485 16.17 -8.22 -6.19
CA ILE A 485 16.29 -9.11 -7.36
C ILE A 485 15.51 -10.38 -7.06
N TYR A 486 14.30 -10.44 -7.58
CA TYR A 486 13.40 -11.57 -7.45
C TYR A 486 13.59 -12.56 -8.58
N ASN A 487 14.28 -13.69 -8.29
CA ASN A 487 14.61 -14.72 -9.27
C ASN A 487 14.32 -16.14 -8.75
N PRO A 488 13.06 -16.46 -8.39
CA PRO A 488 12.71 -17.80 -7.95
C PRO A 488 12.82 -18.81 -9.10
N ASN A 489 12.94 -20.09 -8.76
CA ASN A 489 12.85 -21.17 -9.74
C ASN A 489 11.53 -21.04 -10.53
N PRO A 490 11.51 -21.29 -11.85
CA PRO A 490 10.34 -21.16 -12.71
C PRO A 490 9.10 -21.93 -12.21
N PHE A 491 9.31 -23.11 -11.64
CA PHE A 491 8.21 -23.92 -11.08
C PHE A 491 7.64 -23.33 -9.79
N VAL A 492 8.49 -22.71 -8.96
CA VAL A 492 8.05 -21.98 -7.76
C VAL A 492 7.22 -20.78 -8.19
N LEU A 493 7.72 -19.95 -9.10
CA LEU A 493 6.99 -18.79 -9.62
C LEU A 493 5.66 -19.18 -10.27
N TYR A 494 5.66 -20.28 -11.03
CA TYR A 494 4.44 -20.82 -11.63
C TYR A 494 3.43 -21.26 -10.57
N GLY A 495 3.89 -21.98 -9.54
CA GLY A 495 3.07 -22.42 -8.41
C GLY A 495 2.48 -21.26 -7.61
N ASP A 496 3.26 -20.21 -7.38
CA ASP A 496 2.81 -19.02 -6.65
C ASP A 496 1.73 -18.26 -7.42
N VAL A 497 1.93 -18.03 -8.71
CA VAL A 497 0.93 -17.38 -9.56
C VAL A 497 -0.33 -18.25 -9.67
N PHE A 498 -0.18 -19.57 -9.80
CA PHE A 498 -1.30 -20.52 -9.83
C PHE A 498 -2.10 -20.48 -8.51
N ARG A 499 -1.41 -20.49 -7.38
CA ARG A 499 -2.01 -20.39 -6.04
C ARG A 499 -2.77 -19.06 -5.88
N GLU A 500 -2.19 -17.95 -6.35
CA GLU A 500 -2.83 -16.63 -6.33
C GLU A 500 -4.13 -16.62 -7.16
N ILE A 501 -4.11 -17.21 -8.37
CA ILE A 501 -5.30 -17.33 -9.23
C ILE A 501 -6.40 -18.16 -8.52
N THR A 502 -6.05 -19.31 -7.96
CA THR A 502 -7.01 -20.18 -7.28
C THR A 502 -7.59 -19.54 -6.02
N ARG A 503 -6.77 -18.83 -5.23
CA ARG A 503 -7.22 -18.07 -4.04
C ARG A 503 -8.19 -16.96 -4.45
N ASN A 504 -7.88 -16.19 -5.49
CA ASN A 504 -8.75 -15.12 -5.99
C ASN A 504 -10.09 -15.67 -6.50
N LEU A 505 -10.08 -16.76 -7.24
CA LEU A 505 -11.29 -17.42 -7.71
C LEU A 505 -12.14 -17.94 -6.55
N THR A 506 -11.52 -18.59 -5.57
CA THR A 506 -12.22 -19.08 -4.39
C THR A 506 -12.85 -17.93 -3.60
N ALA A 507 -12.13 -16.83 -3.43
CA ALA A 507 -12.62 -15.65 -2.74
C ALA A 507 -13.78 -14.97 -3.48
N LEU A 508 -13.72 -14.94 -4.81
CA LEU A 508 -14.79 -14.40 -5.65
C LEU A 508 -16.06 -15.26 -5.56
N ILE A 509 -15.92 -16.59 -5.69
CA ILE A 509 -17.05 -17.54 -5.61
C ILE A 509 -17.67 -17.54 -4.21
N SER A 510 -16.86 -17.40 -3.15
CA SER A 510 -17.34 -17.34 -1.76
C SER A 510 -17.99 -16.00 -1.41
N GLY A 511 -17.93 -14.98 -2.28
CA GLY A 511 -18.47 -13.66 -2.01
C GLY A 511 -17.64 -12.79 -1.05
N TYR A 512 -16.45 -13.26 -0.62
CA TYR A 512 -15.54 -12.47 0.22
C TYR A 512 -14.81 -11.37 -0.56
N PHE A 513 -14.68 -11.56 -1.87
CA PHE A 513 -14.05 -10.59 -2.75
C PHE A 513 -15.08 -9.96 -3.69
N SER A 514 -15.22 -8.64 -3.63
CA SER A 514 -16.19 -7.94 -4.47
C SER A 514 -15.73 -7.87 -5.93
N PRO A 515 -16.60 -8.18 -6.90
CA PRO A 515 -16.29 -8.04 -8.34
C PRO A 515 -15.79 -6.65 -8.73
N LYS A 516 -16.12 -5.62 -7.95
CA LYS A 516 -15.66 -4.25 -8.20
C LYS A 516 -14.14 -4.06 -8.12
N TYR A 517 -13.40 -5.00 -7.55
CA TYR A 517 -11.93 -4.95 -7.49
C TYR A 517 -11.26 -5.72 -8.65
N LEU A 518 -12.03 -6.43 -9.46
CA LEU A 518 -11.50 -7.07 -10.65
C LEU A 518 -11.10 -6.03 -11.70
N GLY A 519 -9.98 -6.28 -12.37
CA GLY A 519 -9.59 -5.54 -13.56
C GLY A 519 -10.29 -6.08 -14.80
N GLY A 520 -10.79 -5.21 -15.66
CA GLY A 520 -11.35 -5.56 -16.94
C GLY A 520 -10.32 -5.47 -18.09
N PRO A 521 -10.78 -5.52 -19.34
CA PRO A 521 -9.89 -5.50 -20.51
C PRO A 521 -9.02 -4.25 -20.63
N LEU A 522 -9.56 -3.07 -20.28
CA LEU A 522 -8.81 -1.81 -20.33
C LEU A 522 -7.72 -1.77 -19.27
N PHE A 523 -8.00 -2.30 -18.08
CA PHE A 523 -7.01 -2.43 -17.02
C PHE A 523 -5.85 -3.35 -17.46
N MET A 524 -6.12 -4.47 -18.12
CA MET A 524 -5.08 -5.36 -18.66
C MET A 524 -4.17 -4.64 -19.65
N VAL A 525 -4.75 -3.83 -20.57
CA VAL A 525 -3.97 -3.03 -21.52
C VAL A 525 -3.08 -2.01 -20.78
N GLN A 526 -3.61 -1.37 -19.73
CA GLN A 526 -2.84 -0.43 -18.93
C GLN A 526 -1.67 -1.11 -18.22
N VAL A 527 -1.90 -2.25 -17.56
CA VAL A 527 -0.86 -3.04 -16.89
C VAL A 527 0.22 -3.46 -17.88
N MET A 528 -0.16 -3.89 -19.09
CA MET A 528 0.81 -4.23 -20.13
C MET A 528 1.64 -3.02 -20.56
N LYS A 529 1.02 -1.85 -20.77
CA LYS A 529 1.71 -0.60 -21.11
C LYS A 529 2.71 -0.20 -20.03
N GLU A 530 2.29 -0.21 -18.77
CA GLU A 530 3.15 0.11 -17.62
C GLU A 530 4.31 -0.89 -17.50
N SER A 531 4.04 -2.18 -17.67
CA SER A 531 5.06 -3.24 -17.63
C SER A 531 6.13 -3.08 -18.71
N TRP A 532 5.75 -2.71 -19.93
CA TRP A 532 6.69 -2.38 -21.00
C TRP A 532 7.54 -1.15 -20.67
N GLY A 533 6.96 -0.16 -19.99
CA GLY A 533 7.66 1.03 -19.51
C GLY A 533 8.73 0.71 -18.45
N ILE A 534 8.48 -0.29 -17.61
CA ILE A 534 9.44 -0.78 -16.59
C ILE A 534 10.56 -1.58 -17.26
N GLY A 535 10.21 -2.49 -18.19
CA GLY A 535 11.18 -3.26 -18.95
C GLY A 535 10.68 -4.63 -19.42
N ILE A 536 11.45 -5.22 -20.31
CA ILE A 536 11.08 -6.48 -20.98
C ILE A 536 10.82 -7.64 -20.00
N LYS A 537 11.55 -7.74 -18.90
CA LYS A 537 11.38 -8.79 -17.90
C LYS A 537 10.04 -8.70 -17.19
N GLU A 538 9.59 -7.47 -16.88
CA GLU A 538 8.30 -7.23 -16.26
C GLU A 538 7.15 -7.49 -17.25
N ALA A 539 7.30 -7.09 -18.51
CA ALA A 539 6.36 -7.39 -19.57
C ALA A 539 6.20 -8.91 -19.80
N LEU A 540 7.31 -9.66 -19.85
CA LEU A 540 7.29 -11.13 -19.96
C LEU A 540 6.58 -11.79 -18.78
N PHE A 541 6.76 -11.28 -17.55
CA PHE A 541 6.05 -11.80 -16.40
C PHE A 541 4.54 -11.65 -16.55
N TRP A 542 4.07 -10.45 -16.91
CA TRP A 542 2.63 -10.21 -17.04
C TRP A 542 2.03 -11.00 -18.20
N ILE A 543 2.75 -11.16 -19.33
CA ILE A 543 2.33 -12.02 -20.44
C ILE A 543 2.18 -13.47 -19.94
N GLY A 544 3.17 -13.98 -19.20
CA GLY A 544 3.13 -15.32 -18.62
C GLY A 544 1.99 -15.49 -17.61
N ALA A 545 1.80 -14.51 -16.71
CA ALA A 545 0.73 -14.53 -15.70
C ALA A 545 -0.68 -14.47 -16.34
N ILE A 546 -0.87 -13.63 -17.36
CA ILE A 546 -2.14 -13.56 -18.10
C ILE A 546 -2.38 -14.88 -18.82
N SER A 547 -1.36 -15.46 -19.47
CA SER A 547 -1.48 -16.74 -20.14
C SER A 547 -1.84 -17.87 -19.17
N LEU A 548 -1.21 -17.92 -18.01
CA LEU A 548 -1.52 -18.88 -16.94
C LEU A 548 -2.97 -18.72 -16.47
N ASN A 549 -3.40 -17.48 -16.23
CA ASN A 549 -4.76 -17.17 -15.81
C ASN A 549 -5.79 -17.62 -16.83
N LEU A 550 -5.56 -17.34 -18.13
CA LEU A 550 -6.42 -17.81 -19.21
C LEU A 550 -6.46 -19.35 -19.30
N GLY A 551 -5.32 -20.00 -19.12
CA GLY A 551 -5.25 -21.47 -19.08
C GLY A 551 -6.09 -22.06 -17.96
N VAL A 552 -5.97 -21.52 -16.75
CA VAL A 552 -6.73 -21.96 -15.57
C VAL A 552 -8.23 -21.67 -15.73
N LEU A 553 -8.59 -20.46 -16.15
CA LEU A 553 -10.00 -20.08 -16.37
C LEU A 553 -10.67 -20.95 -17.42
N ASN A 554 -9.98 -21.24 -18.53
CA ASN A 554 -10.52 -22.08 -19.59
C ASN A 554 -10.69 -23.55 -19.18
N LEU A 555 -10.03 -24.01 -18.12
CA LEU A 555 -10.23 -25.35 -17.55
C LEU A 555 -11.42 -25.41 -16.58
N LEU A 556 -12.03 -24.30 -16.21
CA LEU A 556 -13.22 -24.32 -15.35
C LEU A 556 -14.39 -25.04 -16.05
N PRO A 557 -15.23 -25.78 -15.29
CA PRO A 557 -16.36 -26.54 -15.84
C PRO A 557 -17.55 -25.64 -16.24
N ILE A 558 -17.26 -24.56 -16.96
CA ILE A 558 -18.25 -23.59 -17.45
C ILE A 558 -18.57 -23.92 -18.91
N PRO A 559 -19.85 -24.14 -19.31
CA PRO A 559 -20.23 -24.64 -20.63
C PRO A 559 -19.73 -23.85 -21.85
N VAL A 560 -19.33 -22.60 -21.66
CA VAL A 560 -18.81 -21.70 -22.71
C VAL A 560 -17.30 -21.83 -22.88
N LEU A 561 -16.61 -22.40 -21.91
CA LEU A 561 -15.16 -22.55 -21.89
C LEU A 561 -14.74 -23.97 -22.30
N ASP A 562 -13.46 -24.17 -22.62
CA ASP A 562 -12.91 -25.47 -23.00
C ASP A 562 -13.17 -26.55 -21.93
N GLY A 563 -13.06 -26.20 -20.65
CA GLY A 563 -13.37 -27.07 -19.51
C GLY A 563 -14.82 -27.54 -19.49
N GLY A 564 -15.76 -26.72 -19.95
CA GLY A 564 -17.15 -27.11 -20.13
C GLY A 564 -17.32 -28.17 -21.23
N HIS A 565 -16.63 -27.98 -22.35
CA HIS A 565 -16.61 -28.99 -23.43
C HIS A 565 -15.99 -30.30 -23.00
N ILE A 566 -14.94 -30.26 -22.16
CA ILE A 566 -14.32 -31.44 -21.54
C ILE A 566 -15.35 -32.15 -20.65
N CYS A 567 -16.01 -31.42 -19.73
CA CYS A 567 -17.02 -31.99 -18.83
C CYS A 567 -18.21 -32.61 -19.59
N LEU A 568 -18.77 -31.91 -20.59
CA LEU A 568 -19.87 -32.42 -21.42
C LEU A 568 -19.44 -33.68 -22.17
N SER A 569 -18.23 -33.69 -22.75
CA SER A 569 -17.70 -34.88 -23.44
C SER A 569 -17.45 -36.04 -22.49
N LEU A 570 -17.05 -35.79 -21.26
CA LEU A 570 -16.87 -36.81 -20.24
C LEU A 570 -18.23 -37.42 -19.82
N ILE A 571 -19.25 -36.58 -19.64
CA ILE A 571 -20.63 -37.04 -19.35
C ILE A 571 -21.15 -37.93 -20.49
N GLU A 572 -20.96 -37.55 -21.74
CA GLU A 572 -21.35 -38.38 -22.90
C GLU A 572 -20.62 -39.72 -22.92
N LYS A 573 -19.32 -39.71 -22.59
CA LYS A 573 -18.50 -40.95 -22.48
C LYS A 573 -19.04 -41.90 -21.41
N ILE A 574 -19.43 -41.37 -20.25
CA ILE A 574 -19.98 -42.16 -19.12
C ILE A 574 -21.36 -42.68 -19.49
N ARG A 575 -22.23 -41.85 -20.08
CA ARG A 575 -23.59 -42.21 -20.45
C ARG A 575 -23.67 -43.11 -21.70
N LYS A 576 -22.58 -43.20 -22.45
CA LYS A 576 -22.51 -43.91 -23.76
C LYS A 576 -23.58 -43.45 -24.77
N LYS A 577 -24.12 -42.26 -24.57
CA LYS A 577 -25.13 -41.63 -25.45
C LYS A 577 -24.81 -40.15 -25.60
N PRO A 578 -24.92 -39.57 -26.83
CA PRO A 578 -24.70 -38.14 -27.01
C PRO A 578 -25.74 -37.33 -26.23
N LEU A 579 -25.34 -36.14 -25.77
CA LEU A 579 -26.25 -35.19 -25.12
C LEU A 579 -27.14 -34.52 -26.17
N GLU A 580 -28.40 -34.35 -25.82
CA GLU A 580 -29.32 -33.60 -26.65
C GLU A 580 -28.90 -32.12 -26.74
N ARG A 581 -28.98 -31.57 -27.93
CA ARG A 581 -28.60 -30.19 -28.23
C ARG A 581 -29.38 -29.17 -27.40
N LYS A 582 -30.65 -29.46 -27.12
CA LYS A 582 -31.49 -28.61 -26.24
C LYS A 582 -30.86 -28.46 -24.86
N VAL A 583 -30.32 -29.55 -24.32
CA VAL A 583 -29.66 -29.57 -23.00
C VAL A 583 -28.36 -28.74 -23.03
N ILE A 584 -27.54 -28.92 -24.08
CA ILE A 584 -26.30 -28.17 -24.26
C ILE A 584 -26.60 -26.67 -24.38
N ASN A 585 -27.53 -26.27 -25.21
CA ASN A 585 -27.92 -24.88 -25.39
C ASN A 585 -28.52 -24.28 -24.11
N TRP A 586 -29.37 -25.04 -23.42
CA TRP A 586 -29.96 -24.60 -22.15
C TRP A 586 -28.91 -24.37 -21.07
N LEU A 587 -27.84 -25.16 -21.04
CA LEU A 587 -26.71 -24.98 -20.14
C LEU A 587 -25.81 -23.81 -20.60
N THR A 588 -25.59 -23.63 -21.90
CA THR A 588 -24.60 -22.68 -22.44
C THR A 588 -25.12 -21.23 -22.44
N ILE A 589 -26.39 -21.01 -22.87
CA ILE A 589 -26.94 -19.67 -23.09
C ILE A 589 -26.88 -18.78 -21.82
N PRO A 590 -27.27 -19.24 -20.60
CA PRO A 590 -27.18 -18.43 -19.40
C PRO A 590 -25.75 -17.96 -19.08
N PHE A 591 -24.77 -18.84 -19.32
CA PHE A 591 -23.37 -18.49 -19.09
C PHE A 591 -22.82 -17.52 -20.13
N VAL A 592 -23.24 -17.61 -21.40
CA VAL A 592 -22.91 -16.61 -22.43
C VAL A 592 -23.43 -15.23 -22.02
N ILE A 593 -24.69 -15.16 -21.59
CA ILE A 593 -25.31 -13.93 -21.13
C ILE A 593 -24.55 -13.37 -19.92
N LEU A 594 -24.24 -14.22 -18.94
CA LEU A 594 -23.47 -13.85 -17.74
C LEU A 594 -22.09 -13.29 -18.11
N LEU A 595 -21.37 -13.94 -19.04
CA LEU A 595 -20.05 -13.47 -19.48
C LEU A 595 -20.13 -12.12 -20.21
N ILE A 596 -21.15 -11.90 -21.03
CA ILE A 596 -21.38 -10.62 -21.70
C ILE A 596 -21.66 -9.53 -20.66
N PHE A 597 -22.52 -9.79 -19.70
CA PHE A 597 -22.77 -8.85 -18.60
C PHE A 597 -21.51 -8.56 -17.79
N ALA A 598 -20.74 -9.59 -17.43
CA ALA A 598 -19.47 -9.42 -16.70
C ALA A 598 -18.47 -8.57 -17.52
N PHE A 599 -18.35 -8.82 -18.81
CA PHE A 599 -17.48 -8.05 -19.70
C PHE A 599 -17.88 -6.56 -19.76
N ILE A 600 -19.18 -6.28 -19.96
CA ILE A 600 -19.70 -4.91 -19.98
C ILE A 600 -19.48 -4.23 -18.63
N TYR A 601 -19.78 -4.91 -17.52
CA TYR A 601 -19.62 -4.40 -16.18
C TYR A 601 -18.16 -4.06 -15.85
N LEU A 602 -17.22 -4.97 -16.14
CA LEU A 602 -15.79 -4.74 -15.91
C LEU A 602 -15.24 -3.61 -16.79
N THR A 603 -15.68 -3.55 -18.06
CA THR A 603 -15.28 -2.46 -18.97
C THR A 603 -15.81 -1.11 -18.50
N TYR A 604 -17.05 -1.06 -18.00
CA TYR A 604 -17.64 0.14 -17.40
C TYR A 604 -16.83 0.59 -16.16
N GLN A 605 -16.47 -0.36 -15.29
CA GLN A 605 -15.65 -0.05 -14.12
C GLN A 605 -14.26 0.47 -14.47
N ASP A 606 -13.60 -0.16 -15.45
CA ASP A 606 -12.30 0.30 -15.92
C ASP A 606 -12.39 1.74 -16.47
N LEU A 607 -13.46 2.02 -17.23
CA LEU A 607 -13.70 3.36 -17.77
C LEU A 607 -13.96 4.37 -16.65
N ALA A 608 -14.77 4.00 -15.65
CA ALA A 608 -15.02 4.84 -14.47
C ALA A 608 -13.72 5.16 -13.72
N ARG A 609 -12.87 4.14 -13.46
CA ARG A 609 -11.55 4.34 -12.83
C ARG A 609 -10.61 5.22 -13.67
N LEU A 610 -10.63 5.06 -15.00
CA LEU A 610 -9.85 5.92 -15.89
C LEU A 610 -10.37 7.36 -15.84
N LEU A 611 -11.68 7.57 -15.88
CA LEU A 611 -12.29 8.89 -15.77
C LEU A 611 -11.99 9.54 -14.41
N GLU A 612 -12.03 8.78 -13.31
CA GLU A 612 -11.64 9.28 -11.97
C GLU A 612 -10.17 9.73 -11.91
N ARG A 613 -9.29 9.19 -12.74
CA ARG A 613 -7.89 9.64 -12.85
C ARG A 613 -7.74 10.91 -13.69
N PHE A 614 -8.64 11.15 -14.65
CA PHE A 614 -8.59 12.32 -15.54
C PHE A 614 -9.49 13.46 -15.06
N PHE A 615 -10.45 13.18 -14.21
CA PHE A 615 -11.39 14.14 -13.63
C PHE A 615 -11.30 14.20 -12.12
#